data_3f6437f85e76c604b497c528b8828ebd
#
_entry.id   3f6437f85e76c604b497c528b8828ebd
#
_cell.length_a   1.000
_cell.length_b   1.000
_cell.length_c   1.000
_cell.angle_alpha   90.00
_cell.angle_beta   90.00
_cell.angle_gamma   90.00
#
_symmetry.space_group_name_H-M   'P 1'
#
loop_
_entity.id
_entity.type
_entity.pdbx_description
1 polymer ?
#
loop_
_entity_poly.entity_id
_entity_poly.type
_entity_poly.pdbx_seq_one_letter_code
_entity_poly.pdbx_strand_id
1 'polypeptide(L)'
;MTDASVPVGKDDSENPEVRRWGEIRKFPFPAKEHYELGENLGILDSERAGKVSGARFYFYLSMAARLERAVYNFMLDVHTQQNDFTEVIPPYIINGASMQGTGQLPKFEDDMYKVEGENMYMTPTAEVPLTNYFSGEILDGAVLPVHLTALTPCFRKEAGSAGTVSYTHLTLPTS
;
A
#
# COMPACT_ATOMS: atom_id res chain seq x y z
N MET A 1 4.19 -16.89 -19.27
CA MET A 1 4.99 -18.07 -18.86
C MET A 1 6.01 -17.60 -17.85
N THR A 2 6.22 -18.31 -16.78
CA THR A 2 7.27 -18.03 -15.80
C THR A 2 8.63 -18.28 -16.47
N ASP A 3 9.64 -17.47 -16.17
CA ASP A 3 11.00 -17.67 -16.69
C ASP A 3 11.53 -19.04 -16.23
N ALA A 4 12.35 -19.69 -17.08
CA ALA A 4 12.89 -21.03 -16.80
C ALA A 4 13.83 -21.08 -15.58
N SER A 5 14.38 -19.93 -15.18
CA SER A 5 15.22 -19.81 -13.99
C SER A 5 14.46 -19.77 -12.68
N VAL A 6 13.12 -19.56 -12.74
CA VAL A 6 12.29 -19.49 -11.53
C VAL A 6 12.03 -20.90 -11.01
N PRO A 7 12.37 -21.20 -9.73
CA PRO A 7 12.12 -22.50 -9.15
C PRO A 7 10.61 -22.80 -9.10
N VAL A 8 10.26 -24.04 -9.29
CA VAL A 8 8.88 -24.52 -9.15
C VAL A 8 8.74 -25.15 -7.76
N GLY A 9 7.84 -24.58 -6.95
CA GLY A 9 7.50 -25.08 -5.62
C GLY A 9 6.01 -25.39 -5.50
N LYS A 10 5.60 -26.14 -4.48
CA LYS A 10 4.20 -26.45 -4.19
C LYS A 10 3.47 -25.25 -3.58
N ASP A 11 4.15 -24.55 -2.71
CA ASP A 11 3.67 -23.39 -1.99
C ASP A 11 4.83 -22.52 -1.50
N ASP A 12 4.55 -21.48 -0.74
CA ASP A 12 5.52 -20.52 -0.21
C ASP A 12 6.55 -21.11 0.76
N SER A 13 6.28 -22.28 1.36
CA SER A 13 7.25 -22.96 2.23
C SER A 13 8.49 -23.46 1.48
N GLU A 14 8.38 -23.63 0.17
CA GLU A 14 9.46 -24.06 -0.72
C GLU A 14 10.21 -22.87 -1.38
N ASN A 15 9.90 -21.62 -1.02
CA ASN A 15 10.58 -20.46 -1.56
C ASN A 15 12.04 -20.43 -1.09
N PRO A 16 13.03 -20.46 -2.02
CA PRO A 16 14.44 -20.40 -1.62
C PRO A 16 14.80 -19.00 -1.14
N GLU A 17 15.49 -18.92 0.00
CA GLU A 17 16.07 -17.66 0.44
C GLU A 17 17.25 -17.29 -0.47
N VAL A 18 17.07 -16.24 -1.29
CA VAL A 18 18.08 -15.83 -2.28
C VAL A 18 19.11 -14.85 -1.72
N ARG A 19 18.79 -14.15 -0.63
CA ARG A 19 19.68 -13.18 -0.02
C ARG A 19 19.29 -12.90 1.43
N ARG A 20 20.30 -12.77 2.30
CA ARG A 20 20.14 -12.27 3.66
C ARG A 20 21.03 -11.05 3.86
N TRP A 21 20.51 -10.04 4.59
CA TRP A 21 21.28 -8.86 4.95
C TRP A 21 21.03 -8.49 6.41
N GLY A 22 22.10 -8.13 7.14
CA GLY A 22 22.03 -7.76 8.53
C GLY A 22 21.79 -8.94 9.48
N GLU A 23 21.70 -8.62 10.75
CA GLU A 23 21.41 -9.56 11.83
C GLU A 23 20.11 -9.17 12.54
N ILE A 24 19.21 -10.15 12.76
CA ILE A 24 17.99 -9.94 13.51
C ILE A 24 18.35 -9.68 14.98
N ARG A 25 17.98 -8.50 15.47
CA ARG A 25 18.21 -8.13 16.86
C ARG A 25 17.46 -9.05 17.81
N LYS A 26 18.17 -9.66 18.74
CA LYS A 26 17.58 -10.43 19.84
C LYS A 26 17.40 -9.52 21.06
N PHE A 27 16.17 -9.41 21.54
CA PHE A 27 15.87 -8.64 22.73
C PHE A 27 15.99 -9.55 23.98
N PRO A 28 16.53 -9.04 25.11
CA PRO A 28 16.59 -9.77 26.38
C PRO A 28 15.23 -9.80 27.11
N PHE A 29 14.18 -9.32 26.47
CA PHE A 29 12.82 -9.24 26.99
C PHE A 29 11.83 -9.61 25.89
N PRO A 30 10.58 -10.02 26.21
CA PRO A 30 9.53 -10.22 25.24
C PRO A 30 9.22 -8.91 24.48
N ALA A 31 9.37 -8.92 23.17
CA ALA A 31 8.98 -7.78 22.36
C ALA A 31 7.47 -7.62 22.36
N LYS A 32 7.00 -6.39 22.53
CA LYS A 32 5.57 -6.06 22.42
C LYS A 32 5.21 -5.79 20.97
N GLU A 33 3.96 -6.06 20.64
CA GLU A 33 3.40 -5.72 19.33
C GLU A 33 3.32 -4.19 19.13
N HIS A 34 3.38 -3.75 17.89
CA HIS A 34 3.40 -2.32 17.55
C HIS A 34 2.18 -1.55 18.06
N TYR A 35 1.00 -2.17 18.04
CA TYR A 35 -0.23 -1.54 18.54
C TYR A 35 -0.20 -1.37 20.06
N GLU A 36 0.30 -2.37 20.81
CA GLU A 36 0.48 -2.25 22.27
C GLU A 36 1.46 -1.12 22.62
N LEU A 37 2.55 -1.01 21.86
CA LEU A 37 3.52 0.07 22.06
C LEU A 37 2.88 1.42 21.76
N GLY A 38 2.14 1.54 20.66
CA GLY A 38 1.48 2.77 20.25
C GLY A 38 0.41 3.23 21.25
N GLU A 39 -0.41 2.33 21.77
CA GLU A 39 -1.42 2.61 22.79
C GLU A 39 -0.77 3.01 24.12
N ASN A 40 0.23 2.27 24.58
CA ASN A 40 0.96 2.57 25.81
C ASN A 40 1.69 3.93 25.76
N LEU A 41 2.13 4.36 24.59
CA LEU A 41 2.73 5.68 24.37
C LEU A 41 1.68 6.79 24.15
N GLY A 42 0.40 6.45 24.06
CA GLY A 42 -0.67 7.41 23.79
C GLY A 42 -0.61 8.04 22.39
N ILE A 43 0.02 7.34 21.43
CA ILE A 43 0.16 7.81 20.04
C ILE A 43 -0.73 7.06 19.05
N LEU A 44 -1.40 6.00 19.48
CA LEU A 44 -2.46 5.28 18.78
C LEU A 44 -3.74 5.26 19.63
N ASP A 45 -4.90 5.34 19.00
CA ASP A 45 -6.21 5.22 19.65
C ASP A 45 -7.14 4.37 18.76
N SER A 46 -7.18 3.09 19.04
CA SER A 46 -8.03 2.13 18.35
C SER A 46 -9.46 2.14 18.87
N GLU A 47 -9.66 2.43 20.16
CA GLU A 47 -10.98 2.47 20.79
C GLU A 47 -11.87 3.56 20.16
N ARG A 48 -11.34 4.78 20.08
CA ARG A 48 -12.07 5.90 19.47
C ARG A 48 -12.24 5.72 17.98
N ALA A 49 -11.26 5.15 17.29
CA ALA A 49 -11.38 4.82 15.87
C ALA A 49 -12.50 3.80 15.62
N GLY A 50 -12.66 2.81 16.50
CA GLY A 50 -13.75 1.85 16.45
C GLY A 50 -15.13 2.49 16.53
N LYS A 51 -15.30 3.57 17.29
CA LYS A 51 -16.57 4.34 17.38
C LYS A 51 -16.89 5.10 16.08
N VAL A 52 -15.84 5.52 15.35
CA VAL A 52 -16.01 6.35 14.14
C VAL A 52 -16.13 5.50 12.88
N SER A 53 -15.34 4.44 12.76
CA SER A 53 -15.21 3.71 11.51
C SER A 53 -15.34 2.19 11.64
N GLY A 54 -15.45 1.68 12.86
CA GLY A 54 -15.49 0.25 13.12
C GLY A 54 -14.13 -0.36 13.43
N ALA A 55 -14.07 -1.70 13.49
CA ALA A 55 -12.86 -2.44 13.82
C ALA A 55 -11.77 -2.25 12.74
N ARG A 56 -10.52 -2.36 13.15
CA ARG A 56 -9.30 -2.26 12.31
C ARG A 56 -8.94 -0.85 11.85
N PHE A 57 -9.60 0.18 12.37
CA PHE A 57 -9.19 1.56 12.21
C PHE A 57 -8.46 2.06 13.46
N TYR A 58 -7.65 3.09 13.30
CA TYR A 58 -6.94 3.75 14.39
C TYR A 58 -6.76 5.23 14.11
N PHE A 59 -6.63 6.02 15.17
CA PHE A 59 -6.14 7.37 15.08
C PHE A 59 -4.65 7.39 15.39
N TYR A 60 -3.87 8.03 14.54
CA TYR A 60 -2.53 8.48 14.90
C TYR A 60 -2.61 9.80 15.64
N LEU A 61 -1.95 9.89 16.80
CA LEU A 61 -1.96 11.07 17.64
C LEU A 61 -0.54 11.64 17.77
N SER A 62 -0.46 12.97 17.92
CA SER A 62 0.78 13.66 18.29
C SER A 62 2.00 13.22 17.46
N MET A 63 2.95 12.55 18.09
CA MET A 63 4.21 12.13 17.45
C MET A 63 4.01 11.09 16.36
N ALA A 64 3.02 10.19 16.46
CA ALA A 64 2.74 9.22 15.39
C ALA A 64 2.27 9.92 14.12
N ALA A 65 1.34 10.88 14.22
CA ALA A 65 0.88 11.65 13.07
C ALA A 65 2.01 12.50 12.44
N ARG A 66 2.93 13.02 13.26
CA ARG A 66 4.12 13.72 12.75
C ARG A 66 5.09 12.80 12.06
N LEU A 67 5.31 11.59 12.61
CA LEU A 67 6.21 10.60 12.04
C LEU A 67 5.66 10.08 10.71
N GLU A 68 4.37 9.74 10.64
CA GLU A 68 3.73 9.33 9.39
C GLU A 68 3.94 10.37 8.29
N ARG A 69 3.61 11.64 8.58
CA ARG A 69 3.82 12.73 7.63
C ARG A 69 5.28 12.91 7.23
N ALA A 70 6.21 12.75 8.16
CA ALA A 70 7.64 12.84 7.85
C ALA A 70 8.09 11.70 6.93
N VAL A 71 7.59 10.49 7.14
CA VAL A 71 7.94 9.32 6.34
C VAL A 71 7.46 9.45 4.91
N TYR A 72 6.18 9.77 4.68
CA TYR A 72 5.70 9.89 3.30
C TYR A 72 6.26 11.10 2.57
N ASN A 73 6.52 12.23 3.27
CA ASN A 73 7.22 13.36 2.65
C ASN A 73 8.64 12.96 2.24
N PHE A 74 9.36 12.26 3.11
CA PHE A 74 10.69 11.75 2.78
C PHE A 74 10.68 10.82 1.56
N MET A 75 9.69 9.91 1.47
CA MET A 75 9.56 9.02 0.31
C MET A 75 9.30 9.79 -0.99
N LEU A 76 8.41 10.78 -0.95
CA LEU A 76 8.14 11.65 -2.12
C LEU A 76 9.37 12.45 -2.52
N ASP A 77 10.09 13.03 -1.55
CA ASP A 77 11.33 13.77 -1.80
C ASP A 77 12.41 12.89 -2.44
N VAL A 78 12.58 11.65 -1.96
CA VAL A 78 13.52 10.70 -2.56
C VAL A 78 13.14 10.38 -4.01
N HIS A 79 11.88 10.12 -4.27
CA HIS A 79 11.43 9.81 -5.64
C HIS A 79 11.56 10.99 -6.58
N THR A 80 11.19 12.18 -6.15
CA THR A 80 11.21 13.37 -7.01
C THR A 80 12.60 13.99 -7.18
N GLN A 81 13.47 13.90 -6.15
CA GLN A 81 14.78 14.55 -6.17
C GLN A 81 15.93 13.62 -6.55
N GLN A 82 15.78 12.30 -6.36
CA GLN A 82 16.87 11.34 -6.57
C GLN A 82 16.56 10.29 -7.67
N ASN A 83 15.29 10.00 -7.90
CA ASN A 83 14.87 8.94 -8.81
C ASN A 83 14.16 9.44 -10.08
N ASP A 84 14.13 10.74 -10.30
CA ASP A 84 13.56 11.39 -11.50
C ASP A 84 12.06 11.06 -11.73
N PHE A 85 11.29 10.96 -10.67
CA PHE A 85 9.83 10.80 -10.75
C PHE A 85 9.14 12.17 -10.77
N THR A 86 8.07 12.28 -11.55
CA THR A 86 7.12 13.40 -11.46
C THR A 86 6.07 13.09 -10.41
N GLU A 87 5.94 13.96 -9.40
CA GLU A 87 4.87 13.84 -8.42
C GLU A 87 3.52 14.25 -9.00
N VAL A 88 2.50 13.44 -8.72
CA VAL A 88 1.13 13.66 -9.17
C VAL A 88 0.17 13.56 -7.99
N ILE A 89 -0.80 14.47 -7.91
CA ILE A 89 -1.94 14.35 -7.01
C ILE A 89 -3.15 13.90 -7.82
N PRO A 90 -3.48 12.60 -7.83
CA PRO A 90 -4.55 12.06 -8.65
C PRO A 90 -5.92 12.19 -7.98
N PRO A 91 -7.03 12.00 -8.74
CA PRO A 91 -8.35 11.82 -8.16
C PRO A 91 -8.40 10.59 -7.24
N TYR A 92 -9.19 10.68 -6.15
CA TYR A 92 -9.38 9.58 -5.22
C TYR A 92 -10.68 8.80 -5.44
N ILE A 93 -11.55 9.28 -6.33
CA ILE A 93 -12.74 8.59 -6.81
C ILE A 93 -12.52 8.30 -8.28
N ILE A 94 -12.63 7.03 -8.66
CA ILE A 94 -12.16 6.50 -9.94
C ILE A 94 -13.28 5.75 -10.62
N ASN A 95 -13.44 5.89 -11.93
CA ASN A 95 -14.44 5.16 -12.68
C ASN A 95 -14.13 3.66 -12.80
N GLY A 96 -15.17 2.85 -13.02
CA GLY A 96 -15.05 1.40 -13.13
C GLY A 96 -14.18 0.94 -14.29
N ALA A 97 -14.07 1.71 -15.39
CA ALA A 97 -13.22 1.37 -16.52
C ALA A 97 -11.74 1.41 -16.13
N SER A 98 -11.32 2.42 -15.36
CA SER A 98 -9.95 2.50 -14.82
C SER A 98 -9.65 1.38 -13.84
N MET A 99 -10.61 1.03 -12.98
CA MET A 99 -10.49 -0.11 -12.06
C MET A 99 -10.32 -1.45 -12.80
N GLN A 100 -11.01 -1.58 -13.93
CA GLN A 100 -10.89 -2.76 -14.79
C GLN A 100 -9.57 -2.78 -15.55
N GLY A 101 -9.10 -1.62 -16.01
CA GLY A 101 -7.84 -1.47 -16.74
C GLY A 101 -6.60 -1.93 -15.97
N THR A 102 -6.63 -1.82 -14.64
CA THR A 102 -5.56 -2.29 -13.74
C THR A 102 -5.86 -3.64 -13.08
N GLY A 103 -6.94 -4.33 -13.49
CA GLY A 103 -7.27 -5.68 -13.00
C GLY A 103 -7.86 -5.72 -11.59
N GLN A 104 -8.25 -4.58 -11.01
CA GLN A 104 -8.94 -4.56 -9.72
C GLN A 104 -10.35 -5.15 -9.85
N LEU A 105 -11.04 -4.84 -10.93
CA LEU A 105 -12.34 -5.42 -11.26
C LEU A 105 -12.20 -6.47 -12.37
N PRO A 106 -13.04 -7.52 -12.34
CA PRO A 106 -14.03 -7.85 -11.31
C PRO A 106 -13.45 -8.57 -10.10
N LYS A 107 -12.18 -8.98 -10.13
CA LYS A 107 -11.58 -9.95 -9.19
C LYS A 107 -11.68 -9.53 -7.71
N PHE A 108 -11.53 -8.25 -7.43
CA PHE A 108 -11.48 -7.71 -6.06
C PHE A 108 -12.68 -6.80 -5.74
N GLU A 109 -13.81 -6.95 -6.43
CA GLU A 109 -14.97 -6.07 -6.24
C GLU A 109 -15.49 -6.06 -4.81
N ASP A 110 -15.46 -7.19 -4.11
CA ASP A 110 -15.91 -7.29 -2.72
C ASP A 110 -15.05 -6.48 -1.74
N ASP A 111 -13.77 -6.27 -2.08
CA ASP A 111 -12.84 -5.47 -1.29
C ASP A 111 -12.91 -3.96 -1.59
N MET A 112 -13.62 -3.57 -2.64
CA MET A 112 -13.67 -2.18 -3.07
C MET A 112 -14.85 -1.42 -2.46
N TYR A 113 -14.62 -0.14 -2.11
CA TYR A 113 -15.68 0.80 -1.76
C TYR A 113 -16.26 1.40 -3.03
N LYS A 114 -17.52 1.10 -3.34
CA LYS A 114 -18.25 1.62 -4.47
C LYS A 114 -19.14 2.80 -4.04
N VAL A 115 -19.21 3.83 -4.86
CA VAL A 115 -20.15 4.93 -4.68
C VAL A 115 -21.54 4.44 -5.08
N GLU A 116 -22.52 4.62 -4.19
CA GLU A 116 -23.90 4.18 -4.42
C GLU A 116 -24.52 4.93 -5.61
N GLY A 117 -25.18 4.20 -6.49
CA GLY A 117 -25.86 4.77 -7.66
C GLY A 117 -24.94 5.11 -8.83
N GLU A 118 -23.63 4.96 -8.70
CA GLU A 118 -22.67 5.31 -9.73
C GLU A 118 -21.67 4.15 -10.04
N ASN A 119 -21.07 4.18 -11.23
CA ASN A 119 -19.98 3.28 -11.57
C ASN A 119 -18.63 3.91 -11.18
N MET A 120 -18.54 4.33 -9.91
CA MET A 120 -17.38 4.99 -9.33
C MET A 120 -16.93 4.25 -8.06
N TYR A 121 -15.64 4.29 -7.78
CA TYR A 121 -15.00 3.58 -6.68
C TYR A 121 -14.00 4.49 -5.96
N MET A 122 -13.85 4.33 -4.65
CA MET A 122 -12.77 4.95 -3.91
C MET A 122 -11.45 4.24 -4.27
N THR A 123 -10.38 5.00 -4.48
CA THR A 123 -9.10 4.44 -4.94
C THR A 123 -8.53 3.42 -3.94
N PRO A 124 -8.24 2.19 -4.38
CA PRO A 124 -7.62 1.18 -3.52
C PRO A 124 -6.09 1.26 -3.48
N THR A 125 -5.51 1.97 -4.42
CA THR A 125 -4.07 2.19 -4.59
C THR A 125 -3.83 3.33 -5.58
N ALA A 126 -2.74 4.07 -5.40
CA ALA A 126 -2.32 5.10 -6.35
C ALA A 126 -2.01 4.55 -7.75
N GLU A 127 -1.70 3.27 -7.86
CA GLU A 127 -1.45 2.58 -9.12
C GLU A 127 -2.61 2.77 -10.12
N VAL A 128 -3.87 2.66 -9.65
CA VAL A 128 -5.02 2.74 -10.56
C VAL A 128 -5.09 4.08 -11.29
N PRO A 129 -5.12 5.25 -10.64
CA PRO A 129 -5.17 6.51 -11.36
C PRO A 129 -3.89 6.81 -12.13
N LEU A 130 -2.71 6.42 -11.64
CA LEU A 130 -1.45 6.69 -12.33
C LEU A 130 -1.29 5.86 -13.60
N THR A 131 -1.61 4.56 -13.56
CA THR A 131 -1.56 3.69 -14.74
C THR A 131 -2.56 4.12 -15.81
N ASN A 132 -3.72 4.62 -15.39
CA ASN A 132 -4.74 5.10 -16.32
C ASN A 132 -4.55 6.57 -16.75
N TYR A 133 -3.50 7.25 -16.30
CA TYR A 133 -3.24 8.66 -16.63
C TYR A 133 -3.14 8.88 -18.14
N PHE A 134 -2.51 7.94 -18.85
CA PHE A 134 -2.39 7.93 -20.30
C PHE A 134 -3.32 6.93 -21.01
N SER A 135 -4.36 6.46 -20.33
CA SER A 135 -5.26 5.46 -20.90
C SER A 135 -5.94 5.96 -22.17
N GLY A 136 -5.86 5.17 -23.24
CA GLY A 136 -6.41 5.52 -24.55
C GLY A 136 -5.53 6.45 -25.39
N GLU A 137 -4.32 6.79 -24.93
CA GLU A 137 -3.37 7.63 -25.67
C GLU A 137 -2.26 6.79 -26.33
N ILE A 138 -1.75 7.28 -27.44
CA ILE A 138 -0.53 6.77 -28.09
C ILE A 138 0.58 7.77 -27.82
N LEU A 139 1.54 7.37 -26.97
CA LEU A 139 2.63 8.23 -26.56
C LEU A 139 3.74 8.25 -27.61
N ASP A 140 4.38 9.41 -27.79
CA ASP A 140 5.62 9.51 -28.55
C ASP A 140 6.73 8.76 -27.79
N GLY A 141 7.49 7.93 -28.50
CA GLY A 141 8.63 7.21 -27.92
C GLY A 141 9.70 8.11 -27.29
N ALA A 142 9.77 9.37 -27.72
CA ALA A 142 10.72 10.36 -27.20
C ALA A 142 10.40 10.80 -25.75
N VAL A 143 9.16 10.59 -25.26
CA VAL A 143 8.77 10.93 -23.88
C VAL A 143 8.95 9.76 -22.91
N LEU A 144 9.36 8.60 -23.38
CA LEU A 144 9.55 7.40 -22.58
C LEU A 144 10.99 7.29 -22.05
N PRO A 145 11.21 6.73 -20.86
CA PRO A 145 10.20 6.27 -19.91
C PRO A 145 9.50 7.41 -19.17
N VAL A 146 8.24 7.19 -18.76
CA VAL A 146 7.51 8.11 -17.89
C VAL A 146 7.50 7.55 -16.49
N HIS A 147 8.03 8.29 -15.53
CA HIS A 147 8.06 7.93 -14.12
C HIS A 147 7.12 8.82 -13.33
N LEU A 148 6.08 8.23 -12.71
CA LEU A 148 5.11 8.96 -11.90
C LEU A 148 5.10 8.41 -10.47
N THR A 149 4.97 9.30 -9.50
CA THR A 149 4.78 8.94 -8.10
C THR A 149 3.62 9.70 -7.50
N ALA A 150 2.89 9.08 -6.56
CA ALA A 150 1.80 9.74 -5.85
C ALA A 150 1.62 9.19 -4.44
N LEU A 151 1.20 10.07 -3.53
CA LEU A 151 0.65 9.71 -2.24
C LEU A 151 -0.87 9.77 -2.34
N THR A 152 -1.55 8.68 -2.01
CA THR A 152 -3.01 8.62 -1.91
C THR A 152 -3.45 7.90 -0.65
N PRO A 153 -4.64 8.20 -0.09
CA PRO A 153 -5.32 7.24 0.75
C PRO A 153 -5.63 5.99 -0.09
N CYS A 154 -5.64 4.81 0.53
CA CYS A 154 -5.92 3.55 -0.13
C CYS A 154 -7.09 2.89 0.58
N PHE A 155 -8.26 2.87 -0.07
CA PHE A 155 -9.51 2.41 0.51
C PHE A 155 -9.77 0.95 0.14
N ARG A 156 -9.64 0.05 1.12
CA ARG A 156 -9.95 -1.38 0.96
C ARG A 156 -10.80 -1.84 2.13
N LYS A 157 -11.84 -2.65 1.87
CA LYS A 157 -12.68 -3.22 2.93
C LYS A 157 -11.98 -4.30 3.72
N GLU A 158 -10.93 -4.91 3.16
CA GLU A 158 -10.24 -6.06 3.74
C GLU A 158 -11.25 -7.17 4.12
N ALA A 159 -12.15 -7.50 3.17
CA ALA A 159 -13.26 -8.43 3.38
C ALA A 159 -12.79 -9.87 3.63
N GLY A 160 -11.58 -10.20 3.20
CA GLY A 160 -10.93 -11.48 3.51
C GLY A 160 -10.57 -11.63 4.98
N SER A 161 -10.23 -12.84 5.41
CA SER A 161 -9.73 -13.08 6.76
C SER A 161 -8.49 -12.25 6.99
N ALA A 162 -8.58 -11.27 7.87
CA ALA A 162 -7.40 -10.61 8.40
C ALA A 162 -6.63 -11.68 9.19
N GLY A 163 -5.69 -12.32 8.53
CA GLY A 163 -4.61 -12.93 9.25
C GLY A 163 -3.95 -11.84 10.07
N THR A 164 -3.59 -12.13 11.32
CA THR A 164 -2.73 -11.25 12.09
C THR A 164 -1.35 -11.30 11.45
N VAL A 165 -1.24 -10.75 10.25
CA VAL A 165 0.05 -10.54 9.62
C VAL A 165 0.63 -9.34 10.32
N SER A 166 1.36 -9.61 11.36
CA SER A 166 2.28 -8.63 11.91
C SER A 166 3.35 -8.41 10.83
N TYR A 167 3.19 -7.38 10.02
CA TYR A 167 4.21 -6.92 9.06
C TYR A 167 5.50 -6.49 9.74
N THR A 168 5.57 -6.53 11.05
CA THR A 168 6.79 -6.31 11.83
C THR A 168 7.91 -7.29 11.47
N HIS A 169 7.58 -8.41 10.85
CA HIS A 169 8.54 -9.41 10.40
C HIS A 169 8.67 -9.53 8.89
N LEU A 170 7.86 -8.81 8.13
CA LEU A 170 7.87 -8.79 6.68
C LEU A 170 8.07 -7.35 6.20
N THR A 171 9.29 -6.91 6.17
CA THR A 171 9.67 -5.88 5.20
C THR A 171 9.68 -6.57 3.84
N LEU A 172 8.55 -6.61 3.18
CA LEU A 172 8.52 -6.92 1.77
C LEU A 172 9.18 -5.76 1.06
N PRO A 173 10.27 -5.98 0.32
CA PRO A 173 10.70 -4.99 -0.64
C PRO A 173 9.57 -4.90 -1.66
N THR A 174 8.83 -3.83 -1.62
CA THR A 174 8.00 -3.43 -2.74
C THR A 174 8.95 -2.97 -3.82
N SER A 175 9.17 -3.85 -4.77
CA SER A 175 9.83 -3.51 -6.03
C SER A 175 8.93 -2.65 -6.86
#